data_af26b58b3b7d68e847348f815860398b
#
_entry.id   af26b58b3b7d68e847348f815860398b
#
_cell.length_a   1.000
_cell.length_b   1.000
_cell.length_c   1.000
_cell.angle_alpha   90.00
_cell.angle_beta   90.00
_cell.angle_gamma   90.00
#
_symmetry.space_group_name_H-M   'P 1'
#
loop_
_entity.id
_entity.type
_entity.pdbx_description
1 polymer ?
#
loop_
_entity_poly.entity_id
_entity_poly.type
_entity_poly.pdbx_seq_one_letter_code
_entity_poly.pdbx_strand_id
1 'polypeptide(L)'
;MKILRIEDLFDLSHTAAGNYLSRFSYGYEALDGLADFIRAYGKTLGEDYTEISPEVYVAKDAHIAPSAVIEAPTVIGHRTEVRPGAFIRGSALIGDDAVVGNSTEIKNAVLFDGAQIPHYNYVGDSILGYKAHMGAGAVASNFRADHGNVTVRTDEETLETGRRKLGTMLGDRAEIGCHAVLCPGSIVGRDSIVYPLVRVRGVIAGKKIVKDHDTVADRK
;
A
#
# COMPACT_ATOMS: atom_id res chain seq x y z
N MET A 1 23.05 3.36 -2.99
CA MET A 1 21.89 2.83 -3.75
C MET A 1 20.90 3.97 -4.00
N LYS A 2 20.39 4.11 -5.22
CA LYS A 2 19.37 5.13 -5.56
C LYS A 2 18.01 4.83 -4.92
N ILE A 3 17.21 5.87 -4.70
CA ILE A 3 15.81 5.74 -4.28
C ILE A 3 15.01 5.16 -5.45
N LEU A 4 14.22 4.12 -5.17
CA LEU A 4 13.44 3.42 -6.18
C LEU A 4 12.24 4.27 -6.64
N ARG A 5 12.04 4.35 -7.95
CA ARG A 5 10.94 5.05 -8.60
C ARG A 5 9.73 4.13 -8.79
N ILE A 6 8.62 4.70 -9.24
CA ILE A 6 7.41 3.94 -9.58
C ILE A 6 7.73 2.81 -10.57
N GLU A 7 8.47 3.10 -11.63
CA GLU A 7 8.86 2.12 -12.65
C GLU A 7 9.73 0.97 -12.13
N ASP A 8 10.54 1.24 -11.08
CA ASP A 8 11.36 0.21 -10.42
C ASP A 8 10.52 -0.70 -9.51
N LEU A 9 9.40 -0.19 -8.99
CA LEU A 9 8.59 -0.85 -7.97
C LEU A 9 7.37 -1.57 -8.53
N PHE A 10 6.72 -1.03 -9.58
CA PHE A 10 5.37 -1.42 -9.95
C PHE A 10 5.22 -1.74 -11.44
N ASP A 11 4.55 -2.83 -11.73
CA ASP A 11 3.93 -3.06 -13.03
C ASP A 11 2.55 -2.40 -13.03
N LEU A 12 2.45 -1.24 -13.65
CA LEU A 12 1.24 -0.41 -13.63
C LEU A 12 0.04 -1.02 -14.38
N SER A 13 0.23 -2.14 -15.09
CA SER A 13 -0.87 -2.87 -15.72
C SER A 13 -1.76 -3.61 -14.72
N HIS A 14 -1.31 -3.75 -13.47
CA HIS A 14 -2.02 -4.44 -12.39
C HIS A 14 -2.71 -3.48 -11.41
N THR A 15 -3.17 -2.34 -11.89
CA THR A 15 -3.96 -1.40 -11.09
C THR A 15 -4.76 -0.46 -11.96
N ALA A 16 -5.97 -0.15 -11.56
CA ALA A 16 -6.77 0.89 -12.19
C ALA A 16 -6.12 2.30 -12.11
N ALA A 17 -5.20 2.51 -11.16
CA ALA A 17 -4.44 3.75 -11.03
C ALA A 17 -3.25 3.86 -11.99
N GLY A 18 -3.02 2.92 -12.92
CA GLY A 18 -1.81 2.88 -13.74
C GLY A 18 -1.51 4.19 -14.47
N ASN A 19 -2.49 4.72 -15.19
CA ASN A 19 -2.37 6.02 -15.90
C ASN A 19 -2.22 7.23 -14.95
N TYR A 20 -2.73 7.13 -13.74
CA TYR A 20 -2.56 8.17 -12.74
C TYR A 20 -1.13 8.13 -12.16
N LEU A 21 -0.67 6.96 -11.73
CA LEU A 21 0.64 6.76 -11.13
C LEU A 21 1.79 7.03 -12.13
N SER A 22 1.62 6.74 -13.42
CA SER A 22 2.64 6.98 -14.44
C SER A 22 3.05 8.45 -14.62
N ARG A 23 2.30 9.38 -14.05
CA ARG A 23 2.58 10.83 -14.10
C ARG A 23 3.65 11.26 -13.09
N PHE A 24 4.00 10.39 -12.15
CA PHE A 24 4.89 10.69 -11.03
C PHE A 24 6.18 9.88 -11.12
N SER A 25 7.26 10.44 -10.59
CA SER A 25 8.53 9.71 -10.48
C SER A 25 8.56 8.81 -9.24
N TYR A 26 8.05 9.29 -8.13
CA TYR A 26 8.03 8.57 -6.85
C TYR A 26 6.60 8.35 -6.35
N GLY A 27 6.34 7.18 -5.76
CA GLY A 27 4.99 6.81 -5.32
C GLY A 27 4.36 7.79 -4.33
N TYR A 28 5.14 8.41 -3.45
CA TYR A 28 4.61 9.35 -2.46
C TYR A 28 4.01 10.62 -3.09
N GLU A 29 4.47 11.02 -4.28
CA GLU A 29 3.95 12.21 -4.98
C GLU A 29 2.48 12.03 -5.40
N ALA A 30 2.08 10.79 -5.67
CA ALA A 30 0.70 10.49 -6.08
C ALA A 30 -0.31 10.56 -4.92
N LEU A 31 0.13 10.51 -3.67
CA LEU A 31 -0.79 10.38 -2.53
C LEU A 31 -1.60 11.65 -2.23
N ASP A 32 -1.12 12.83 -2.61
CA ASP A 32 -1.84 14.09 -2.37
C ASP A 32 -3.09 14.22 -3.23
N GLY A 33 -3.03 13.79 -4.49
CA GLY A 33 -4.16 13.82 -5.42
C GLY A 33 -4.99 12.53 -5.45
N LEU A 34 -4.70 11.56 -4.60
CA LEU A 34 -5.31 10.23 -4.67
C LEU A 34 -6.82 10.27 -4.44
N ALA A 35 -7.29 11.05 -3.46
CA ALA A 35 -8.72 11.18 -3.17
C ALA A 35 -9.50 11.70 -4.38
N ASP A 36 -8.99 12.74 -5.05
CA ASP A 36 -9.66 13.34 -6.21
C ASP A 36 -9.63 12.39 -7.42
N PHE A 37 -8.52 11.66 -7.59
CA PHE A 37 -8.44 10.61 -8.60
C PHE A 37 -9.51 9.52 -8.34
N ILE A 38 -9.64 9.01 -7.11
CA ILE A 38 -10.63 7.97 -6.76
C ILE A 38 -12.06 8.46 -7.01
N ARG A 39 -12.39 9.70 -6.62
CA ARG A 39 -13.70 10.30 -6.90
C ARG A 39 -14.00 10.38 -8.40
N ALA A 40 -13.02 10.83 -9.18
CA ALA A 40 -13.18 10.93 -10.62
C ALA A 40 -13.30 9.54 -11.26
N TYR A 41 -12.46 8.60 -10.86
CA TYR A 41 -12.48 7.24 -11.36
C TYR A 41 -13.78 6.50 -11.00
N GLY A 42 -14.25 6.61 -9.75
CA GLY A 42 -15.48 5.99 -9.30
C GLY A 42 -16.70 6.35 -10.17
N LYS A 43 -16.79 7.60 -10.62
CA LYS A 43 -17.87 8.07 -11.51
C LYS A 43 -17.79 7.48 -12.93
N THR A 44 -16.68 6.87 -13.32
CA THR A 44 -16.51 6.23 -14.64
C THR A 44 -16.81 4.73 -14.62
N LEU A 45 -17.03 4.18 -13.44
CA LEU A 45 -17.30 2.73 -13.27
C LEU A 45 -18.66 2.36 -13.86
N GLY A 46 -18.70 1.19 -14.53
CA GLY A 46 -19.90 0.68 -15.18
C GLY A 46 -20.80 -0.13 -14.26
N GLU A 47 -21.71 -0.87 -14.89
CA GLU A 47 -22.74 -1.65 -14.19
C GLU A 47 -22.20 -2.79 -13.32
N ASP A 48 -20.93 -3.16 -13.47
CA ASP A 48 -20.28 -4.19 -12.65
C ASP A 48 -19.95 -3.71 -11.22
N TYR A 49 -20.14 -2.41 -10.96
CA TYR A 49 -19.95 -1.80 -9.65
C TYR A 49 -21.25 -1.30 -9.05
N THR A 50 -21.31 -1.24 -7.74
CA THR A 50 -22.39 -0.62 -6.96
C THR A 50 -21.82 0.47 -6.08
N GLU A 51 -22.43 1.65 -6.10
CA GLU A 51 -22.18 2.69 -5.11
C GLU A 51 -22.99 2.36 -3.86
N ILE A 52 -22.33 1.74 -2.85
CA ILE A 52 -22.97 1.28 -1.61
C ILE A 52 -23.23 2.39 -0.60
N SER A 53 -22.51 3.50 -0.71
CA SER A 53 -22.71 4.78 -0.03
C SER A 53 -22.04 5.87 -0.87
N PRO A 54 -22.30 7.18 -0.65
CA PRO A 54 -21.73 8.25 -1.47
C PRO A 54 -20.21 8.12 -1.63
N GLU A 55 -19.73 8.07 -2.86
CA GLU A 55 -18.30 7.92 -3.24
C GLU A 55 -17.63 6.60 -2.78
N VAL A 56 -18.40 5.57 -2.44
CA VAL A 56 -17.90 4.21 -2.13
C VAL A 56 -18.41 3.23 -3.17
N TYR A 57 -17.55 2.83 -4.07
CA TYR A 57 -17.86 1.93 -5.19
C TYR A 57 -17.25 0.56 -4.96
N VAL A 58 -18.07 -0.47 -5.06
CA VAL A 58 -17.66 -1.86 -4.80
C VAL A 58 -18.06 -2.72 -5.99
N ALA A 59 -17.15 -3.53 -6.50
CA ALA A 59 -17.46 -4.51 -7.55
C ALA A 59 -18.50 -5.51 -7.04
N LYS A 60 -19.46 -5.89 -7.90
CA LYS A 60 -20.60 -6.75 -7.52
C LYS A 60 -20.21 -8.15 -7.05
N ASP A 61 -19.04 -8.62 -7.45
CA ASP A 61 -18.47 -9.92 -7.07
C ASP A 61 -17.44 -9.83 -5.94
N ALA A 62 -17.25 -8.64 -5.35
CA ALA A 62 -16.45 -8.48 -4.15
C ALA A 62 -17.22 -8.94 -2.90
N HIS A 63 -16.47 -9.40 -1.91
CA HIS A 63 -17.00 -9.94 -0.65
C HIS A 63 -16.73 -8.98 0.50
N ILE A 64 -17.77 -8.30 0.98
CA ILE A 64 -17.66 -7.33 2.07
C ILE A 64 -18.32 -7.90 3.33
N ALA A 65 -17.55 -8.10 4.39
CA ALA A 65 -18.10 -8.54 5.67
C ALA A 65 -19.02 -7.45 6.27
N PRO A 66 -20.16 -7.81 6.83
CA PRO A 66 -21.13 -6.85 7.40
C PRO A 66 -20.58 -5.95 8.51
N SER A 67 -19.51 -6.37 9.17
CA SER A 67 -18.85 -5.60 10.25
C SER A 67 -17.67 -4.76 9.75
N ALA A 68 -17.40 -4.73 8.46
CA ALA A 68 -16.41 -3.82 7.88
C ALA A 68 -16.98 -2.39 7.82
N VAL A 69 -16.12 -1.40 8.10
CA VAL A 69 -16.46 0.02 7.99
C VAL A 69 -15.66 0.58 6.81
N ILE A 70 -16.36 1.18 5.86
CA ILE A 70 -15.77 1.74 4.64
C ILE A 70 -16.19 3.20 4.50
N GLU A 71 -15.21 4.11 4.56
CA GLU A 71 -15.41 5.54 4.38
C GLU A 71 -15.00 5.98 2.96
N ALA A 72 -15.60 7.08 2.51
CA ALA A 72 -15.35 7.67 1.20
C ALA A 72 -14.05 8.51 1.15
N PRO A 73 -13.49 8.77 -0.03
CA PRO A 73 -13.77 8.05 -1.28
C PRO A 73 -13.05 6.70 -1.32
N THR A 74 -13.72 5.67 -1.80
CA THR A 74 -13.14 4.31 -1.89
C THR A 74 -13.64 3.59 -3.14
N VAL A 75 -12.75 2.86 -3.81
CA VAL A 75 -13.09 1.88 -4.84
C VAL A 75 -12.51 0.52 -4.46
N ILE A 76 -13.34 -0.53 -4.54
CA ILE A 76 -12.95 -1.91 -4.25
C ILE A 76 -13.20 -2.75 -5.50
N GLY A 77 -12.15 -3.38 -6.01
CA GLY A 77 -12.12 -4.17 -7.23
C GLY A 77 -12.79 -5.54 -7.12
N HIS A 78 -12.80 -6.24 -8.25
CA HIS A 78 -13.44 -7.53 -8.42
C HIS A 78 -12.83 -8.63 -7.54
N ARG A 79 -13.66 -9.56 -7.06
CA ARG A 79 -13.27 -10.73 -6.25
C ARG A 79 -12.46 -10.41 -5.01
N THR A 80 -12.42 -9.13 -4.63
CA THR A 80 -11.72 -8.67 -3.44
C THR A 80 -12.49 -9.03 -2.19
N GLU A 81 -11.78 -9.48 -1.17
CA GLU A 81 -12.34 -9.85 0.12
C GLU A 81 -12.03 -8.78 1.18
N VAL A 82 -13.07 -8.20 1.77
CA VAL A 82 -12.97 -7.33 2.94
C VAL A 82 -13.54 -8.05 4.14
N ARG A 83 -12.68 -8.42 5.09
CA ARG A 83 -12.99 -9.31 6.21
C ARG A 83 -13.61 -8.57 7.41
N PRO A 84 -14.16 -9.34 8.39
CA PRO A 84 -14.76 -8.74 9.59
C PRO A 84 -13.84 -7.77 10.33
N GLY A 85 -14.40 -6.62 10.72
CA GLY A 85 -13.69 -5.60 11.49
C GLY A 85 -12.67 -4.78 10.71
N ALA A 86 -12.56 -4.95 9.39
CA ALA A 86 -11.73 -4.08 8.56
C ALA A 86 -12.23 -2.63 8.62
N PHE A 87 -11.31 -1.67 8.70
CA PHE A 87 -11.61 -0.24 8.71
C PHE A 87 -10.89 0.47 7.56
N ILE A 88 -11.62 0.80 6.51
CA ILE A 88 -11.14 1.53 5.34
C ILE A 88 -11.55 2.99 5.49
N ARG A 89 -10.59 3.86 5.82
CA ARG A 89 -10.81 5.28 6.18
C ARG A 89 -10.82 6.23 4.99
N GLY A 90 -11.14 5.72 3.82
CA GLY A 90 -11.20 6.53 2.60
C GLY A 90 -9.87 6.88 1.98
N SER A 91 -9.97 7.54 0.83
CA SER A 91 -8.86 7.73 -0.11
C SER A 91 -8.18 6.39 -0.42
N ALA A 92 -8.98 5.33 -0.60
CA ALA A 92 -8.49 3.97 -0.79
C ALA A 92 -8.91 3.43 -2.17
N LEU A 93 -7.93 3.02 -2.96
CA LEU A 93 -8.14 2.24 -4.16
C LEU A 93 -7.62 0.83 -3.93
N ILE A 94 -8.51 -0.14 -3.95
CA ILE A 94 -8.20 -1.55 -3.73
C ILE A 94 -8.47 -2.29 -5.03
N GLY A 95 -7.43 -2.93 -5.57
CA GLY A 95 -7.48 -3.67 -6.85
C GLY A 95 -8.29 -4.95 -6.78
N ASP A 96 -8.23 -5.73 -7.85
CA ASP A 96 -8.91 -7.00 -7.98
C ASP A 96 -8.19 -8.09 -7.16
N ASP A 97 -8.92 -9.14 -6.77
CA ASP A 97 -8.38 -10.31 -6.05
C ASP A 97 -7.57 -9.96 -4.76
N ALA A 98 -7.79 -8.77 -4.21
CA ALA A 98 -7.11 -8.30 -3.02
C ALA A 98 -7.75 -8.83 -1.73
N VAL A 99 -7.01 -8.79 -0.63
CA VAL A 99 -7.53 -9.14 0.69
C VAL A 99 -7.27 -8.01 1.68
N VAL A 100 -8.34 -7.42 2.20
CA VAL A 100 -8.31 -6.53 3.37
C VAL A 100 -8.85 -7.32 4.55
N GLY A 101 -7.94 -7.73 5.42
CA GLY A 101 -8.25 -8.76 6.39
C GLY A 101 -8.90 -8.27 7.67
N ASN A 102 -9.04 -9.22 8.60
CA ASN A 102 -9.64 -8.99 9.90
C ASN A 102 -8.92 -7.86 10.65
N SER A 103 -9.70 -6.88 11.11
CA SER A 103 -9.20 -5.75 11.92
C SER A 103 -8.02 -5.01 11.31
N THR A 104 -7.97 -4.95 9.99
CA THR A 104 -6.97 -4.20 9.23
C THR A 104 -7.47 -2.79 8.97
N GLU A 105 -6.61 -1.79 9.21
CA GLU A 105 -6.90 -0.39 8.94
C GLU A 105 -6.15 0.11 7.71
N ILE A 106 -6.88 0.74 6.77
CA ILE A 106 -6.33 1.38 5.56
C ILE A 106 -6.72 2.84 5.53
N LYS A 107 -5.80 3.70 5.10
CA LYS A 107 -6.06 5.12 4.87
C LYS A 107 -5.13 5.67 3.80
N ASN A 108 -5.69 6.42 2.84
CA ASN A 108 -4.93 7.09 1.79
C ASN A 108 -3.91 6.16 1.13
N ALA A 109 -4.40 5.08 0.50
CA ALA A 109 -3.56 4.02 -0.01
C ALA A 109 -4.05 3.42 -1.33
N VAL A 110 -3.12 2.88 -2.10
CA VAL A 110 -3.39 2.07 -3.29
C VAL A 110 -2.90 0.66 -3.03
N LEU A 111 -3.80 -0.32 -3.13
CA LEU A 111 -3.50 -1.74 -3.17
C LEU A 111 -3.69 -2.21 -4.61
N PHE A 112 -2.65 -2.74 -5.22
CA PHE A 112 -2.72 -3.33 -6.56
C PHE A 112 -3.43 -4.69 -6.52
N ASP A 113 -3.70 -5.25 -7.69
CA ASP A 113 -4.37 -6.53 -7.82
C ASP A 113 -3.62 -7.63 -7.06
N GLY A 114 -4.36 -8.46 -6.36
CA GLY A 114 -3.83 -9.55 -5.54
C GLY A 114 -3.04 -9.13 -4.30
N ALA A 115 -2.99 -7.84 -3.96
CA ALA A 115 -2.32 -7.41 -2.73
C ALA A 115 -3.07 -7.91 -1.49
N GLN A 116 -2.34 -8.38 -0.47
CA GLN A 116 -2.94 -9.01 0.71
C GLN A 116 -2.41 -8.40 2.01
N ILE A 117 -3.34 -7.93 2.82
CA ILE A 117 -3.11 -7.41 4.19
C ILE A 117 -4.10 -8.07 5.15
N PRO A 118 -3.93 -9.40 5.41
CA PRO A 118 -5.01 -10.26 5.86
C PRO A 118 -5.36 -10.17 7.35
N HIS A 119 -4.50 -9.64 8.22
CA HIS A 119 -4.68 -9.77 9.67
C HIS A 119 -4.04 -8.64 10.47
N TYR A 120 -4.86 -7.80 11.15
CA TYR A 120 -4.39 -6.79 12.12
C TYR A 120 -3.28 -5.90 11.56
N ASN A 121 -3.40 -5.52 10.31
CA ASN A 121 -2.42 -4.66 9.65
C ASN A 121 -2.84 -3.18 9.76
N TYR A 122 -1.84 -2.29 9.70
CA TYR A 122 -2.06 -0.87 9.45
C TYR A 122 -1.36 -0.45 8.18
N VAL A 123 -2.09 0.18 7.26
CA VAL A 123 -1.58 0.68 5.98
C VAL A 123 -2.07 2.11 5.78
N GLY A 124 -1.24 3.07 6.11
CA GLY A 124 -1.54 4.50 5.92
C GLY A 124 -0.57 5.18 4.98
N ASP A 125 -1.08 6.04 4.08
CA ASP A 125 -0.27 6.85 3.15
C ASP A 125 0.76 5.99 2.38
N SER A 126 0.28 4.91 1.74
CA SER A 126 1.13 3.83 1.20
C SER A 126 0.66 3.34 -0.17
N ILE A 127 1.58 2.70 -0.92
CA ILE A 127 1.25 1.96 -2.14
C ILE A 127 1.81 0.55 -2.03
N LEU A 128 0.93 -0.45 -2.20
CA LEU A 128 1.28 -1.86 -2.21
C LEU A 128 1.10 -2.41 -3.62
N GLY A 129 2.19 -2.89 -4.22
CA GLY A 129 2.24 -3.40 -5.59
C GLY A 129 1.51 -4.73 -5.78
N TYR A 130 1.54 -5.21 -7.01
CA TYR A 130 0.91 -6.45 -7.43
C TYR A 130 1.35 -7.65 -6.58
N LYS A 131 0.37 -8.33 -5.97
CA LYS A 131 0.61 -9.47 -5.07
C LYS A 131 1.58 -9.18 -3.91
N ALA A 132 1.72 -7.94 -3.48
CA ALA A 132 2.44 -7.64 -2.26
C ALA A 132 1.67 -8.17 -1.05
N HIS A 133 2.37 -8.72 -0.07
CA HIS A 133 1.76 -9.33 1.10
C HIS A 133 2.35 -8.79 2.40
N MET A 134 1.49 -8.53 3.38
CA MET A 134 1.89 -8.18 4.73
C MET A 134 1.37 -9.23 5.72
N GLY A 135 2.27 -9.93 6.37
CA GLY A 135 1.94 -10.91 7.42
C GLY A 135 1.20 -10.29 8.60
N ALA A 136 0.64 -11.15 9.45
CA ALA A 136 -0.18 -10.74 10.58
C ALA A 136 0.53 -9.72 11.48
N GLY A 137 -0.16 -8.62 11.82
CA GLY A 137 0.35 -7.57 12.69
C GLY A 137 1.46 -6.70 12.09
N ALA A 138 1.82 -6.89 10.82
CA ALA A 138 2.79 -6.01 10.16
C ALA A 138 2.20 -4.61 9.97
N VAL A 139 3.03 -3.57 10.17
CA VAL A 139 2.61 -2.17 10.23
C VAL A 139 3.39 -1.31 9.24
N ALA A 140 2.70 -0.61 8.36
CA ALA A 140 3.24 0.50 7.58
C ALA A 140 3.08 1.81 8.36
N SER A 141 4.05 2.10 9.27
CA SER A 141 4.01 3.31 10.06
C SER A 141 4.19 4.54 9.18
N ASN A 142 3.31 5.54 9.32
CA ASN A 142 3.29 6.71 8.45
C ASN A 142 3.62 8.03 9.13
N PHE A 143 3.93 8.02 10.43
CA PHE A 143 4.16 9.22 11.21
C PHE A 143 5.42 9.12 12.07
N ARG A 144 6.23 10.17 12.07
CA ARG A 144 7.45 10.23 12.85
C ARG A 144 7.17 10.70 14.29
N ALA A 145 7.83 10.07 15.26
CA ALA A 145 7.68 10.41 16.68
C ALA A 145 8.16 11.84 17.03
N ASP A 146 9.11 12.38 16.25
CA ASP A 146 9.62 13.75 16.41
C ASP A 146 8.76 14.81 15.69
N HIS A 147 7.60 14.38 15.10
CA HIS A 147 6.68 15.24 14.38
C HIS A 147 7.28 15.97 13.15
N GLY A 148 8.48 15.61 12.70
CA GLY A 148 9.12 16.14 11.50
C GLY A 148 8.51 15.57 10.20
N ASN A 149 8.87 16.19 9.07
CA ASN A 149 8.53 15.65 7.76
C ASN A 149 9.24 14.32 7.52
N VAL A 150 8.57 13.41 6.85
CA VAL A 150 9.14 12.11 6.48
C VAL A 150 10.15 12.30 5.36
N THR A 151 11.30 11.66 5.49
CA THR A 151 12.33 11.61 4.46
C THR A 151 12.56 10.19 4.01
N VAL A 152 12.82 9.99 2.72
CA VAL A 152 13.29 8.71 2.19
C VAL A 152 14.81 8.74 2.11
N ARG A 153 15.48 7.73 2.64
CA ARG A 153 16.95 7.72 2.76
C ARG A 153 17.56 6.45 2.24
N THR A 154 18.67 6.63 1.56
CA THR A 154 19.67 5.59 1.24
C THR A 154 21.03 6.03 1.80
N ASP A 155 22.06 5.20 1.63
CA ASP A 155 23.44 5.57 2.00
C ASP A 155 24.00 6.70 1.13
N GLU A 156 23.42 6.92 -0.05
CA GLU A 156 23.93 7.87 -1.06
C GLU A 156 23.13 9.17 -1.12
N GLU A 157 21.82 9.11 -0.78
CA GLU A 157 20.94 10.26 -0.96
C GLU A 157 19.83 10.32 0.10
N THR A 158 19.32 11.52 0.31
CA THR A 158 18.13 11.79 1.11
C THR A 158 17.15 12.57 0.27
N LEU A 159 15.92 12.09 0.18
CA LEU A 159 14.81 12.76 -0.49
C LEU A 159 13.89 13.37 0.55
N GLU A 160 13.78 14.69 0.53
CA GLU A 160 12.80 15.43 1.33
C GLU A 160 11.43 15.35 0.69
N THR A 161 10.49 14.67 1.34
CA THR A 161 9.15 14.45 0.75
C THR A 161 8.20 15.62 0.97
N GLY A 162 8.51 16.52 1.88
CA GLY A 162 7.61 17.60 2.31
C GLY A 162 6.39 17.12 3.12
N ARG A 163 6.21 15.80 3.32
CA ARG A 163 5.03 15.20 3.91
C ARG A 163 5.22 14.90 5.40
N ARG A 164 4.22 15.30 6.20
CA ARG A 164 4.15 14.93 7.63
C ARG A 164 3.79 13.46 7.82
N LYS A 165 3.07 12.86 6.86
CA LYS A 165 2.66 11.45 6.85
C LYS A 165 3.05 10.81 5.54
N LEU A 166 3.79 9.72 5.64
CA LEU A 166 4.16 8.85 4.53
C LEU A 166 4.48 7.47 5.11
N GLY A 167 3.74 6.47 4.66
CA GLY A 167 3.94 5.08 5.05
C GLY A 167 5.04 4.41 4.22
N THR A 168 4.67 3.45 3.41
CA THR A 168 5.61 2.62 2.66
C THR A 168 5.22 2.47 1.19
N MET A 169 6.22 2.20 0.35
CA MET A 169 6.04 1.70 -1.00
C MET A 169 6.54 0.26 -1.04
N LEU A 170 5.65 -0.71 -1.20
CA LEU A 170 5.99 -2.12 -1.37
C LEU A 170 5.92 -2.47 -2.85
N GLY A 171 7.04 -2.81 -3.44
CA GLY A 171 7.12 -3.27 -4.82
C GLY A 171 6.35 -4.58 -5.05
N ASP A 172 6.12 -4.90 -6.31
CA ASP A 172 5.40 -6.10 -6.70
C ASP A 172 6.00 -7.35 -6.03
N ARG A 173 5.14 -8.22 -5.51
CA ARG A 173 5.50 -9.48 -4.85
C ARG A 173 6.46 -9.34 -3.66
N ALA A 174 6.47 -8.16 -3.03
CA ALA A 174 7.18 -7.97 -1.76
C ALA A 174 6.44 -8.72 -0.64
N GLU A 175 7.18 -9.44 0.20
CA GLU A 175 6.68 -10.25 1.30
C GLU A 175 7.14 -9.68 2.63
N ILE A 176 6.22 -9.23 3.47
CA ILE A 176 6.51 -8.65 4.78
C ILE A 176 6.08 -9.63 5.87
N GLY A 177 7.04 -10.09 6.66
CA GLY A 177 6.82 -11.06 7.75
C GLY A 177 5.94 -10.51 8.87
N CYS A 178 5.37 -11.43 9.66
CA CYS A 178 4.49 -11.09 10.77
C CYS A 178 5.16 -10.12 11.76
N HIS A 179 4.39 -9.14 12.24
CA HIS A 179 4.84 -8.13 13.20
C HIS A 179 6.07 -7.32 12.76
N ALA A 180 6.42 -7.33 11.47
CA ALA A 180 7.45 -6.42 10.97
C ALA A 180 6.92 -4.98 10.97
N VAL A 181 7.80 -4.02 11.25
CA VAL A 181 7.48 -2.59 11.27
C VAL A 181 8.23 -1.89 10.15
N LEU A 182 7.50 -1.36 9.19
CA LEU A 182 8.03 -0.50 8.15
C LEU A 182 7.98 0.95 8.66
N CYS A 183 9.13 1.53 8.93
CA CYS A 183 9.23 2.91 9.39
C CYS A 183 8.72 3.90 8.34
N PRO A 184 8.27 5.11 8.72
CA PRO A 184 7.80 6.12 7.78
C PRO A 184 8.79 6.37 6.64
N GLY A 185 8.31 6.31 5.40
CA GLY A 185 9.11 6.49 4.20
C GLY A 185 9.95 5.27 3.80
N SER A 186 9.68 4.08 4.34
CA SER A 186 10.34 2.86 3.90
C SER A 186 9.90 2.45 2.49
N ILE A 187 10.84 2.00 1.68
CA ILE A 187 10.59 1.46 0.34
C ILE A 187 11.19 0.06 0.27
N VAL A 188 10.38 -0.92 -0.11
CA VAL A 188 10.82 -2.31 -0.30
C VAL A 188 10.67 -2.67 -1.77
N GLY A 189 11.76 -3.00 -2.44
CA GLY A 189 11.78 -3.33 -3.87
C GLY A 189 11.08 -4.64 -4.20
N ARG A 190 10.83 -4.85 -5.50
CA ARG A 190 10.13 -6.04 -6.05
C ARG A 190 10.77 -7.34 -5.56
N ASP A 191 9.94 -8.35 -5.35
CA ASP A 191 10.38 -9.72 -5.01
C ASP A 191 11.23 -9.82 -3.74
N SER A 192 11.19 -8.84 -2.84
CA SER A 192 11.96 -8.85 -1.61
C SER A 192 11.16 -9.43 -0.45
N ILE A 193 11.87 -9.98 0.52
CA ILE A 193 11.29 -10.60 1.72
C ILE A 193 11.83 -9.89 2.95
N VAL A 194 10.95 -9.50 3.85
CA VAL A 194 11.29 -9.03 5.20
C VAL A 194 10.86 -10.10 6.19
N TYR A 195 11.79 -10.55 7.04
CA TYR A 195 11.49 -11.59 8.03
C TYR A 195 10.58 -11.05 9.15
N PRO A 196 9.90 -11.94 9.89
CA PRO A 196 9.08 -11.57 11.04
C PRO A 196 9.86 -10.75 12.08
N LEU A 197 9.16 -9.81 12.76
CA LEU A 197 9.70 -8.95 13.81
C LEU A 197 10.79 -7.96 13.37
N VAL A 198 11.06 -7.87 12.08
CA VAL A 198 12.09 -6.95 11.56
C VAL A 198 11.56 -5.53 11.47
N ARG A 199 12.39 -4.57 11.90
CA ARG A 199 12.17 -3.15 11.64
C ARG A 199 12.91 -2.72 10.38
N VAL A 200 12.18 -2.26 9.36
CA VAL A 200 12.74 -1.72 8.12
C VAL A 200 12.76 -0.20 8.18
N ARG A 201 13.86 0.41 7.74
CA ARG A 201 13.99 1.86 7.57
C ARG A 201 14.78 2.17 6.30
N GLY A 202 14.32 3.13 5.50
CA GLY A 202 14.96 3.51 4.25
C GLY A 202 14.57 2.61 3.08
N VAL A 203 15.47 2.40 2.15
CA VAL A 203 15.20 1.70 0.88
C VAL A 203 15.86 0.33 0.87
N ILE A 204 15.08 -0.70 0.59
CA ILE A 204 15.55 -2.06 0.32
C ILE A 204 15.45 -2.29 -1.20
N ALA A 205 16.54 -2.67 -1.84
CA ALA A 205 16.55 -3.02 -3.26
C ALA A 205 15.66 -4.25 -3.55
N GLY A 206 15.30 -4.42 -4.81
CA GLY A 206 14.56 -5.63 -5.23
C GLY A 206 15.37 -6.92 -5.05
N LYS A 207 14.65 -8.04 -4.90
CA LYS A 207 15.23 -9.39 -4.74
C LYS A 207 16.18 -9.50 -3.54
N LYS A 208 15.81 -8.89 -2.41
CA LYS A 208 16.55 -8.97 -1.15
C LYS A 208 15.77 -9.72 -0.08
N ILE A 209 16.48 -10.31 0.87
CA ILE A 209 15.94 -10.88 2.10
C ILE A 209 16.51 -10.09 3.27
N VAL A 210 15.66 -9.39 3.99
CA VAL A 210 16.00 -8.68 5.23
C VAL A 210 15.73 -9.62 6.39
N LYS A 211 16.78 -10.19 7.00
CA LYS A 211 16.66 -11.21 8.04
C LYS A 211 16.56 -10.61 9.44
N ASP A 212 17.25 -9.50 9.64
CA ASP A 212 17.26 -8.68 10.86
C ASP A 212 17.67 -7.26 10.51
N HIS A 213 17.91 -6.42 11.54
CA HIS A 213 18.27 -5.00 11.35
C HIS A 213 19.53 -4.81 10.50
N ASP A 214 20.52 -5.71 10.61
CA ASP A 214 21.85 -5.53 10.03
C ASP A 214 22.15 -6.53 8.90
N THR A 215 21.29 -7.51 8.69
CA THR A 215 21.53 -8.61 7.75
C THR A 215 20.57 -8.56 6.56
N VAL A 216 21.11 -8.16 5.40
CA VAL A 216 20.42 -8.19 4.12
C VAL A 216 21.17 -9.15 3.18
N ALA A 217 20.45 -10.09 2.59
CA ALA A 217 20.99 -11.08 1.66
C ALA A 217 20.25 -11.04 0.31
N ASP A 218 20.88 -11.59 -0.72
CA ASP A 218 20.20 -11.78 -2.02
C ASP A 218 19.18 -12.92 -1.93
N ARG A 219 18.01 -12.69 -2.53
CA ARG A 219 17.01 -13.73 -2.78
C ARG A 219 17.47 -14.52 -4.02
N LYS A 220 17.71 -15.80 -3.87
CA LYS A 220 18.07 -16.71 -4.97
C LYS A 220 16.86 -17.04 -5.84
#